data_154998768c7b7237a8dd2df7737fe314
#
_entry.id   154998768c7b7237a8dd2df7737fe314
#
_cell.length_a   1.000
_cell.length_b   1.000
_cell.length_c   1.000
_cell.angle_alpha   90.00
_cell.angle_beta   90.00
_cell.angle_gamma   90.00
#
_symmetry.space_group_name_H-M   'P 1'
#
loop_
_entity.id
_entity.type
_entity.pdbx_description
1 polymer ?
#
loop_
_entity_poly.entity_id
_entity_poly.type
_entity_poly.pdbx_seq_one_letter_code
_entity_poly.pdbx_strand_id
1 'polypeptide(L)' 'MENIRISDALQVLRPGAEWSITNNSYGQLDWLDTEQTKPTEEEVAQKVAELTYQKEVEAY' A
#
# COMPACT_ATOMS: atom_id res chain seq x y z
N MET A 1 -9.70 16.18 1.75
CA MET A 1 -8.39 15.62 1.39
C MET A 1 -8.38 14.12 1.56
N GLU A 2 -7.90 13.43 0.56
CA GLU A 2 -7.82 11.99 0.63
C GLU A 2 -6.50 11.57 1.24
N ASN A 3 -6.57 10.62 2.16
CA ASN A 3 -5.38 10.03 2.74
C ASN A 3 -5.01 8.77 1.99
N ILE A 4 -3.75 8.63 1.64
CA ILE A 4 -3.26 7.41 1.03
C ILE A 4 -3.14 6.36 2.11
N ARG A 5 -3.73 5.20 1.85
CA ARG A 5 -3.74 4.10 2.80
C ARG A 5 -2.75 3.03 2.40
N ILE A 6 -2.40 2.17 3.36
CA ILE A 6 -1.54 1.03 3.07
C ILE A 6 -2.16 0.16 1.98
N SER A 7 -3.48 -0.01 1.99
CA SER A 7 -4.16 -0.78 0.96
C SER A 7 -3.94 -0.21 -0.43
N ASP A 8 -3.91 1.11 -0.58
CA ASP A 8 -3.63 1.73 -1.86
C ASP A 8 -2.22 1.39 -2.34
N ALA A 9 -1.25 1.45 -1.43
CA ALA A 9 0.13 1.12 -1.76
C ALA A 9 0.27 -0.35 -2.14
N LEU A 10 -0.43 -1.24 -1.45
CA LEU A 10 -0.38 -2.68 -1.74
C LEU A 10 -0.92 -2.97 -3.14
N GLN A 11 -1.99 -2.30 -3.54
CA GLN A 11 -2.56 -2.50 -4.88
C GLN A 11 -1.60 -2.07 -5.97
N VAL A 12 -0.80 -1.04 -5.72
CA VAL A 12 0.18 -0.56 -6.69
C VAL A 12 1.41 -1.47 -6.70
N LEU A 13 1.88 -1.89 -5.53
CA LEU A 13 3.08 -2.72 -5.42
C LEU A 13 2.85 -4.14 -5.92
N ARG A 14 1.68 -4.69 -5.64
CA ARG A 14 1.35 -6.08 -5.99
C ARG A 14 -0.06 -6.15 -6.56
N PRO A 15 -0.24 -5.67 -7.80
CA PRO A 15 -1.59 -5.66 -8.40
C PRO A 15 -2.13 -7.09 -8.53
N GLY A 16 -3.38 -7.25 -8.16
CA GLY A 16 -4.05 -8.54 -8.26
C GLY A 16 -3.73 -9.52 -7.14
N ALA A 17 -2.88 -9.14 -6.19
CA ALA A 17 -2.53 -10.02 -5.08
C ALA A 17 -3.69 -10.17 -4.09
N GLU A 18 -3.72 -11.31 -3.42
CA GLU A 18 -4.72 -11.58 -2.39
C GLU A 18 -4.14 -11.25 -1.01
N TRP A 19 -4.82 -10.38 -0.29
CA TRP A 19 -4.41 -9.99 1.06
C TRP A 19 -5.58 -9.36 1.79
N SER A 20 -5.43 -9.25 3.09
CA SER A 20 -6.41 -8.62 3.96
C SER A 20 -5.67 -7.73 4.96
N ILE A 21 -6.25 -6.60 5.29
CA ILE A 21 -5.62 -5.69 6.24
C ILE A 21 -6.67 -5.15 7.22
N THR A 22 -6.27 -4.96 8.46
CA THR A 22 -7.14 -4.46 9.52
C THR A 22 -6.57 -3.16 10.05
N ASN A 23 -7.44 -2.16 10.25
CA ASN A 23 -7.08 -0.86 10.82
C ASN A 23 -5.97 -0.13 10.06
N ASN A 24 -5.83 -0.41 8.77
CA ASN A 24 -4.83 0.25 7.94
C ASN A 24 -3.43 0.17 8.57
N SER A 25 -3.09 -0.98 9.14
CA SER A 25 -1.82 -1.19 9.84
C SER A 25 -1.05 -2.32 9.19
N TYR A 26 0.21 -2.07 8.83
CA TYR A 26 1.06 -3.11 8.24
C TYR A 26 1.20 -4.31 9.18
N GLY A 27 1.27 -4.05 10.48
CA GLY A 27 1.39 -5.12 11.46
C GLY A 27 0.20 -6.07 11.48
N GLN A 28 -0.93 -5.63 10.93
CA GLN A 28 -2.15 -6.44 10.87
C GLN A 28 -2.47 -6.85 9.44
N LEU A 29 -1.51 -6.78 8.55
CA LEU A 29 -1.64 -7.25 7.18
C LEU A 29 -1.54 -8.76 7.15
N ASP A 30 -2.54 -9.38 6.54
CA ASP A 30 -2.59 -10.81 6.35
C ASP A 30 -2.38 -11.10 4.87
N TRP A 31 -1.20 -11.58 4.52
CA TRP A 31 -0.82 -11.82 3.13
C TRP A 31 -1.23 -13.23 2.73
N LEU A 32 -2.18 -13.32 1.79
CA LEU A 32 -2.77 -14.59 1.39
C LEU A 32 -2.25 -15.09 0.04
N ASP A 33 -1.64 -14.21 -0.74
CA ASP A 33 -1.18 -14.55 -2.08
C ASP A 33 0.03 -15.46 -2.02
N THR A 34 0.02 -16.51 -2.85
CA THR A 34 1.12 -17.47 -2.91
C THR A 34 2.03 -17.25 -4.11
N GLU A 35 1.62 -16.43 -5.06
CA GLU A 35 2.40 -16.17 -6.26
C GLU A 35 3.23 -14.91 -6.18
N GLN A 36 2.74 -13.91 -5.47
CA GLN A 36 3.45 -12.65 -5.29
C GLN A 36 3.98 -12.55 -3.87
N THR A 37 5.20 -12.04 -3.74
CA THR A 37 5.86 -11.92 -2.45
C THR A 37 5.27 -10.77 -1.65
N LYS A 38 5.07 -10.97 -0.35
CA LYS A 38 4.62 -9.92 0.54
C LYS A 38 5.63 -8.75 0.51
N PRO A 39 5.18 -7.52 0.24
CA PRO A 39 6.10 -6.38 0.30
C PRO A 39 6.53 -6.11 1.73
N THR A 40 7.73 -5.56 1.88
CA THR A 40 8.24 -5.21 3.20
C THR A 40 7.55 -3.95 3.71
N GLU A 41 7.63 -3.73 5.03
CA GLU A 41 7.08 -2.52 5.62
C GLU A 41 7.72 -1.27 5.01
N GLU A 42 9.02 -1.34 4.74
CA GLU A 42 9.74 -0.23 4.13
C GLU A 42 9.22 0.06 2.73
N GLU A 43 8.99 -0.98 1.93
CA GLU A 43 8.46 -0.81 0.57
C GLU A 43 7.08 -0.15 0.61
N VAL A 44 6.24 -0.60 1.53
CA VAL A 44 4.90 -0.06 1.69
C VAL A 44 4.97 1.41 2.12
N ALA A 45 5.82 1.71 3.10
CA ALA A 45 5.96 3.08 3.58
C ALA A 45 6.46 4.02 2.48
N GLN A 46 7.42 3.57 1.68
CA GLN A 46 7.93 4.37 0.57
C GLN A 46 6.85 4.61 -0.48
N LYS A 47 6.05 3.59 -0.77
CA LYS A 47 5.00 3.73 -1.77
C LYS A 47 3.90 4.67 -1.27
N VAL A 48 3.54 4.60 0.01
CA VAL A 48 2.57 5.54 0.57
C VAL A 48 3.08 6.98 0.43
N ALA A 49 4.35 7.20 0.72
CA ALA A 49 4.94 8.53 0.58
C ALA A 49 4.92 9.01 -0.86
N GLU A 50 5.27 8.13 -1.81
CA GLU A 50 5.26 8.49 -3.23
C GLU A 50 3.86 8.86 -3.71
N LEU A 51 2.86 8.07 -3.34
CA LEU A 51 1.49 8.33 -3.76
C LEU A 51 0.97 9.62 -3.15
N THR A 52 1.32 9.89 -1.90
CA THR A 52 0.93 11.13 -1.25
C THR A 52 1.56 12.32 -1.96
N TYR A 53 2.84 12.21 -2.29
CA TYR A 53 3.53 13.29 -3.01
C TYR A 53 2.92 13.54 -4.38
N GLN A 54 2.61 12.48 -5.11
CA GLN A 54 2.02 12.62 -6.44
C GLN A 54 0.65 13.31 -6.38
N LYS A 55 -0.15 12.98 -5.38
CA LYS A 55 -1.44 13.61 -5.22
C LYS A 55 -1.32 15.10 -4.93
N GLU A 56 -0.37 15.48 -4.11
CA GLU A 56 -0.14 16.88 -3.80
C GLU A 56 0.31 17.66 -5.04
N VAL A 57 1.18 17.07 -5.83
CA VAL A 57 1.67 17.68 -7.05
C VAL A 57 0.54 17.85 -8.08
N GLU A 58 -0.30 16.84 -8.21
CA GLU A 58 -1.41 16.89 -9.16
C GLU A 58 -2.48 17.89 -8.77
N ALA A 59 -2.51 18.31 -7.54
CA ALA A 59 -3.51 19.29 -7.08
C ALA A 59 -3.22 20.70 -7.58
N TYR A 60 -2.11 20.94 -8.19
CA TYR A 60 -1.78 22.26 -8.76
C TYR A 60 -2.29 22.43 -10.18
#